data_1c654bba4c38e8b0654801c4ec95469f
#
_entry.id   1c654bba4c38e8b0654801c4ec95469f
#
_cell.length_a   1.000
_cell.length_b   1.000
_cell.length_c   1.000
_cell.angle_alpha   90.00
_cell.angle_beta   90.00
_cell.angle_gamma   90.00
#
_symmetry.space_group_name_H-M   'P 1'
#
loop_
_entity.id
_entity.type
_entity.pdbx_description
1 polymer ?
#
loop_
_entity_poly.entity_id
_entity_poly.type
_entity_poly.pdbx_seq_one_letter_code
_entity_poly.pdbx_strand_id
1 'polypeptide(L)' 'QSDEEQKSGPKNMLDSLDNSFNEQQLEALRINLGKNKEGTKHLLNVWKYRGFITYSAQTGMYTKTKEYLKGE' A
#
# COMPACT_ATOMS: atom_id res chain seq x y z
N GLN A 1 7.27 -4.24 -21.50
CA GLN A 1 8.00 -4.17 -20.71
C GLN A 1 8.22 -2.90 -20.09
N SER A 2 8.44 -1.94 -20.78
CA SER A 2 8.57 -0.70 -20.16
C SER A 2 7.34 -0.36 -19.38
N ASP A 3 6.25 -0.95 -19.69
CA ASP A 3 5.09 -0.67 -18.96
C ASP A 3 5.21 -1.00 -17.53
N GLU A 4 5.98 -1.96 -17.24
CA GLU A 4 6.11 -2.34 -15.92
C GLU A 4 6.66 -1.28 -15.08
N GLU A 5 7.47 -0.45 -15.61
CA GLU A 5 8.01 0.57 -14.84
C GLU A 5 7.01 1.53 -14.39
N GLN A 6 5.96 1.68 -15.15
CA GLN A 6 4.95 2.58 -14.77
C GLN A 6 4.28 2.16 -13.51
N LYS A 7 4.31 0.89 -13.25
CA LYS A 7 3.64 0.41 -12.10
C LYS A 7 4.44 0.52 -10.86
N SER A 8 5.67 0.85 -10.98
CA SER A 8 6.46 0.98 -9.78
C SER A 8 5.89 2.12 -8.99
N GLY A 9 6.17 2.21 -7.77
CA GLY A 9 5.68 3.25 -6.93
C GLY A 9 4.67 2.70 -5.96
N PRO A 10 3.91 3.57 -5.31
CA PRO A 10 3.03 3.15 -4.23
C PRO A 10 2.01 2.10 -4.65
N LYS A 11 1.43 2.26 -5.82
CA LYS A 11 0.41 1.33 -6.22
C LYS A 11 0.96 -0.06 -6.43
N ASN A 12 2.16 -0.12 -6.99
CA ASN A 12 2.76 -1.42 -7.22
C ASN A 12 3.08 -2.12 -5.91
N MET A 13 3.55 -1.37 -4.92
CA MET A 13 3.82 -1.96 -3.64
C MET A 13 2.54 -2.43 -2.98
N LEU A 14 1.47 -1.67 -3.14
CA LEU A 14 0.19 -2.05 -2.59
C LEU A 14 -0.30 -3.36 -3.18
N ASP A 15 0.00 -3.61 -4.43
CA ASP A 15 -0.39 -4.86 -5.06
C ASP A 15 0.25 -6.06 -4.38
N SER A 16 1.40 -5.87 -3.77
CA SER A 16 2.08 -6.97 -3.11
C SER A 16 1.50 -7.29 -1.74
N LEU A 17 0.58 -6.46 -1.28
CA LEU A 17 -0.05 -6.69 0.02
C LEU A 17 -1.40 -7.37 -0.16
N ASP A 18 -1.86 -8.02 0.90
CA ASP A 18 -3.18 -8.62 0.86
C ASP A 18 -4.24 -7.52 0.82
N ASN A 19 -5.47 -7.92 0.56
CA ASN A 19 -6.55 -6.96 0.54
C ASN A 19 -6.69 -6.25 1.88
N SER A 20 -6.34 -6.92 2.95
CA SER A 20 -6.31 -6.29 4.27
C SER A 20 -4.92 -6.48 4.84
N PHE A 21 -4.37 -5.43 5.39
CA PHE A 21 -3.02 -5.50 5.95
C PHE A 21 -2.88 -4.45 7.04
N ASN A 22 -1.85 -4.60 7.88
CA ASN A 22 -1.60 -3.59 8.89
C ASN A 22 -0.27 -2.90 8.61
N GLU A 23 0.03 -1.90 9.42
CA GLU A 23 1.22 -1.12 9.18
C GLU A 23 2.48 -1.98 9.28
N GLN A 24 2.48 -2.94 10.18
CA GLN A 24 3.65 -3.80 10.33
C GLN A 24 3.90 -4.63 9.10
N GLN A 25 2.84 -5.09 8.46
CA GLN A 25 3.02 -5.88 7.25
C GLN A 25 3.61 -5.03 6.14
N LEU A 26 3.15 -3.80 6.02
CA LEU A 26 3.70 -2.91 5.02
C LEU A 26 5.15 -2.58 5.35
N GLU A 27 5.45 -2.37 6.61
CA GLU A 27 6.79 -2.05 7.01
C GLU A 27 7.74 -3.20 6.67
N ALA A 28 7.31 -4.43 6.92
CA ALA A 28 8.13 -5.58 6.62
C ALA A 28 8.37 -5.70 5.12
N LEU A 29 7.35 -5.42 4.34
CA LEU A 29 7.51 -5.46 2.90
C LEU A 29 8.51 -4.42 2.43
N ARG A 30 8.43 -3.22 2.97
CA ARG A 30 9.34 -2.16 2.56
C ARG A 30 10.78 -2.52 2.91
N ILE A 31 10.99 -3.08 4.07
CA ILE A 31 12.33 -3.48 4.47
C ILE A 31 12.85 -4.56 3.55
N ASN A 32 11.99 -5.49 3.18
CA ASN A 32 12.37 -6.53 2.25
C ASN A 32 12.78 -5.97 0.89
N LEU A 33 12.19 -4.86 0.50
CA LEU A 33 12.49 -4.23 -0.77
C LEU A 33 13.66 -3.25 -0.67
N GLY A 34 14.30 -3.19 0.48
CA GLY A 34 15.45 -2.31 0.62
C GLY A 34 15.11 -0.88 0.99
N LYS A 35 13.88 -0.62 1.39
CA LYS A 35 13.48 0.73 1.78
C LYS A 35 13.47 0.82 3.30
N ASN A 36 13.53 2.04 3.82
CA ASN A 36 13.53 2.15 5.26
C ASN A 36 12.10 2.24 5.76
N LYS A 37 11.93 1.97 7.05
CA LYS A 37 10.59 1.90 7.61
C LYS A 37 9.99 3.27 7.87
N GLU A 38 10.81 4.29 7.87
CA GLU A 38 10.30 5.60 8.21
C GLU A 38 9.33 6.17 7.20
N GLY A 39 9.38 5.70 5.98
CA GLY A 39 8.45 6.17 4.96
C GLY A 39 7.12 5.46 4.98
N THR A 40 6.93 4.49 5.88
CA THR A 40 5.73 3.70 5.87
C THR A 40 4.48 4.53 6.13
N LYS A 41 4.54 5.38 7.15
CA LYS A 41 3.36 6.17 7.46
C LYS A 41 3.04 7.16 6.36
N HIS A 42 4.07 7.73 5.75
CA HIS A 42 3.84 8.66 4.66
C HIS A 42 3.16 7.95 3.51
N LEU A 43 3.59 6.74 3.21
CA LEU A 43 3.01 5.97 2.14
C LEU A 43 1.55 5.65 2.42
N LEU A 44 1.24 5.28 3.66
CA LEU A 44 -0.13 5.02 4.04
C LEU A 44 -0.99 6.27 3.88
N ASN A 45 -0.46 7.41 4.25
CA ASN A 45 -1.21 8.65 4.11
C ASN A 45 -1.47 8.97 2.64
N VAL A 46 -0.49 8.75 1.78
CA VAL A 46 -0.66 8.98 0.36
C VAL A 46 -1.75 8.07 -0.20
N TRP A 47 -1.71 6.81 0.17
CA TRP A 47 -2.70 5.86 -0.32
C TRP A 47 -4.10 6.22 0.16
N LYS A 48 -4.21 6.65 1.42
CA LYS A 48 -5.52 7.05 1.94
C LYS A 48 -6.01 8.30 1.21
N TYR A 49 -5.11 9.23 0.97
CA TYR A 49 -5.50 10.45 0.29
C TYR A 49 -5.98 10.15 -1.13
N ARG A 50 -5.36 9.20 -1.79
CA ARG A 50 -5.76 8.85 -3.14
C ARG A 50 -6.98 7.94 -3.17
N GLY A 51 -7.42 7.50 -2.02
CA GLY A 51 -8.60 6.64 -1.98
C GLY A 51 -8.32 5.19 -2.27
N PHE A 52 -7.06 4.78 -2.19
CA PHE A 52 -6.71 3.40 -2.46
C PHE A 52 -7.00 2.47 -1.29
N ILE A 53 -6.94 2.98 -0.08
CA ILE A 53 -7.15 2.16 1.10
C ILE A 53 -7.99 2.90 2.11
N THR A 54 -8.59 2.14 3.01
CA THR A 54 -9.32 2.72 4.14
C THR A 54 -8.79 2.08 5.41
N TYR A 55 -8.92 2.78 6.50
CA TYR A 55 -8.43 2.29 7.78
C TYR A 55 -9.61 1.89 8.65
N SER A 56 -9.51 0.74 9.28
CA SER A 56 -10.54 0.30 10.20
C SER A 56 -10.01 0.36 11.62
N ALA A 57 -10.58 1.25 12.43
CA ALA A 57 -10.12 1.38 13.80
C ALA A 57 -10.50 0.16 14.62
N GLN A 58 -11.51 -0.57 14.20
CA GLN A 58 -11.92 -1.73 14.95
C GLN A 58 -10.89 -2.85 14.86
N THR A 59 -10.30 -3.04 13.72
CA THR A 59 -9.33 -4.10 13.55
C THR A 59 -7.91 -3.58 13.53
N GLY A 60 -7.73 -2.27 13.35
CA GLY A 60 -6.41 -1.71 13.23
C GLY A 60 -5.76 -2.03 11.90
N MET A 61 -6.55 -2.40 10.92
CA MET A 61 -6.00 -2.80 9.64
C MET A 61 -6.49 -1.89 8.53
N TYR A 62 -5.74 -1.89 7.45
CA TYR A 62 -6.09 -1.14 6.26
C TYR A 62 -6.66 -2.11 5.23
N THR A 63 -7.59 -1.65 4.43
CA THR A 63 -8.23 -2.48 3.42
C THR A 63 -8.21 -1.76 2.09
N LYS A 64 -7.89 -2.47 1.03
CA LYS A 64 -7.91 -1.90 -0.30
C LYS A 64 -9.34 -1.56 -0.70
N THR A 65 -9.50 -0.42 -1.36
CA THR A 65 -10.83 0.03 -1.73
C THR A 65 -11.18 -0.46 -3.12
N LYS A 66 -12.46 -0.31 -3.47
CA LYS A 66 -12.88 -0.65 -4.80
C LYS A 66 -12.22 0.22 -5.84
N GLU A 67 -11.95 1.47 -5.47
CA GLU A 67 -11.29 2.37 -6.38
C GLU A 67 -9.96 1.81 -6.81
N TYR A 68 -9.19 1.28 -5.87
CA TYR A 68 -7.90 0.72 -6.21
C TYR A 68 -8.05 -0.55 -7.03
N LEU A 69 -8.94 -1.43 -6.59
CA LEU A 69 -9.12 -2.71 -7.28
C LEU A 69 -9.66 -2.51 -8.68
N LYS A 70 -10.53 -1.51 -8.85
CA LYS A 70 -11.10 -1.28 -10.13
C LYS A 70 -10.11 -0.64 -11.10
N GLY A 71 -9.19 0.13 -10.57
CA GLY A 71 -8.25 0.83 -11.40
C GLY A 71 -7.26 -0.06 -12.09
N GLU A 72 -7.25 -1.32 -11.70
CA GLU A 72 -6.39 -2.24 -12.38
C GLU A 72 -6.84 -2.48 -13.77
#